data_d52d1d17b8e4d5410dcdffe6d9381332
#
_entry.id   d52d1d17b8e4d5410dcdffe6d9381332
#
_cell.length_a   1.000
_cell.length_b   1.000
_cell.length_c   1.000
_cell.angle_alpha   90.00
_cell.angle_beta   90.00
_cell.angle_gamma   90.00
#
_symmetry.space_group_name_H-M   'P 1'
#
loop_
_entity.id
_entity.type
_entity.pdbx_description
1 polymer ?
#
loop_
_entity_poly.entity_id
_entity_poly.type
_entity_poly.pdbx_seq_one_letter_code
_entity_poly.pdbx_strand_id
1 'polypeptide(L)'
;MTEARIIDGCRTPRGIGKPGKGALSGIHPQHLGATVLKALAERNDLNTAEVDDIIWGTSSQRGQQGGDLGRMAALDAGYDIKASAVTLDRFCGSGITSVNIAASSVMSGMEDLVIAGGTEMMSTYGQGGSNSSPFMDLSLIHI
;
A
#
# COMPACT_ATOMS: atom_id res chain seq x y z
N MET A 1 -24.73 12.08 -8.34
CA MET A 1 -23.53 11.66 -7.58
C MET A 1 -23.18 10.27 -8.06
N THR A 2 -21.97 10.06 -8.50
CA THR A 2 -21.45 8.74 -8.87
C THR A 2 -21.26 7.93 -7.60
N GLU A 3 -21.61 6.66 -7.61
CA GLU A 3 -21.48 5.78 -6.45
C GLU A 3 -20.17 5.00 -6.56
N ALA A 4 -19.34 5.01 -5.52
CA ALA A 4 -18.18 4.13 -5.44
C ALA A 4 -18.59 2.79 -4.82
N ARG A 5 -18.18 1.68 -5.43
CA ARG A 5 -18.50 0.32 -4.98
C ARG A 5 -17.23 -0.47 -4.72
N ILE A 6 -17.21 -1.19 -3.61
CA ILE A 6 -16.16 -2.17 -3.34
C ILE A 6 -16.51 -3.46 -4.08
N ILE A 7 -15.65 -3.87 -4.99
CA ILE A 7 -15.85 -5.07 -5.82
C ILE A 7 -15.28 -6.30 -5.11
N ASP A 8 -14.07 -6.22 -4.61
CA ASP A 8 -13.37 -7.33 -3.94
C ASP A 8 -12.36 -6.79 -2.92
N GLY A 9 -11.85 -7.67 -2.06
CA GLY A 9 -10.79 -7.36 -1.11
C GLY A 9 -10.06 -8.62 -0.65
N CYS A 10 -8.74 -8.52 -0.52
CA CYS A 10 -7.92 -9.61 -0.02
C CYS A 10 -6.78 -9.09 0.86
N ARG A 11 -6.16 -9.97 1.61
CA ARG A 11 -4.99 -9.69 2.43
C ARG A 11 -4.09 -10.90 2.58
N THR A 12 -2.84 -10.66 2.92
CA THR A 12 -1.95 -11.72 3.42
C THR A 12 -2.32 -12.08 4.87
N PRO A 13 -1.89 -13.24 5.37
CA PRO A 13 -1.82 -13.48 6.82
C PRO A 13 -1.01 -12.38 7.51
N ARG A 14 -1.32 -12.11 8.79
CA ARG A 14 -0.48 -11.23 9.59
C ARG A 14 0.70 -11.98 10.18
N GLY A 15 1.88 -11.40 10.12
CA GLY A 15 3.07 -11.86 10.82
C GLY A 15 3.33 -11.07 12.10
N ILE A 16 4.20 -11.60 12.97
CA ILE A 16 4.73 -10.86 14.12
C ILE A 16 5.67 -9.78 13.60
N GLY A 17 5.44 -8.52 13.96
CA GLY A 17 6.23 -7.37 13.53
C GLY A 17 7.55 -7.19 14.29
N LYS A 18 8.21 -8.29 14.65
CA LYS A 18 9.52 -8.27 15.31
C LYS A 18 10.62 -8.79 14.40
N PRO A 19 11.78 -8.12 14.31
CA PRO A 19 12.89 -8.58 13.50
C PRO A 19 13.26 -10.05 13.77
N GLY A 20 13.35 -10.85 12.70
CA GLY A 20 13.77 -12.25 12.76
C GLY A 20 12.80 -13.23 13.47
N LYS A 21 11.61 -12.79 13.89
CA LYS A 21 10.67 -13.65 14.64
C LYS A 21 9.34 -13.91 13.94
N GLY A 22 8.96 -13.09 12.99
CA GLY A 22 7.71 -13.26 12.25
C GLY A 22 7.87 -14.20 11.05
N ALA A 23 6.85 -14.98 10.72
CA ALA A 23 6.84 -15.84 9.54
C ALA A 23 7.05 -15.08 8.23
N LEU A 24 6.70 -13.80 8.20
CA LEU A 24 6.86 -12.91 7.06
C LEU A 24 8.11 -12.02 7.13
N SER A 25 8.91 -12.11 8.20
CA SER A 25 10.01 -11.17 8.48
C SER A 25 11.16 -11.22 7.45
N GLY A 26 11.26 -12.28 6.68
CA GLY A 26 12.24 -12.43 5.59
C GLY A 26 11.73 -12.03 4.20
N ILE A 27 10.47 -11.58 4.11
CA ILE A 27 9.85 -11.23 2.84
C ILE A 27 9.95 -9.72 2.63
N HIS A 28 10.35 -9.29 1.43
CA HIS A 28 10.37 -7.88 1.08
C HIS A 28 8.93 -7.30 1.09
N PRO A 29 8.67 -6.12 1.66
CA PRO A 29 7.33 -5.54 1.72
C PRO A 29 6.68 -5.33 0.35
N GLN A 30 7.47 -5.05 -0.68
CA GLN A 30 7.01 -4.99 -2.07
C GLN A 30 6.36 -6.31 -2.51
N HIS A 31 6.98 -7.47 -2.23
CA HIS A 31 6.43 -8.78 -2.59
C HIS A 31 5.15 -9.11 -1.83
N LEU A 32 4.99 -8.62 -0.59
CA LEU A 32 3.72 -8.76 0.13
C LEU A 32 2.62 -7.96 -0.57
N GLY A 33 2.91 -6.73 -0.97
CA GLY A 33 2.00 -5.91 -1.77
C GLY A 33 1.68 -6.57 -3.11
N ALA A 34 2.70 -7.03 -3.84
CA ALA A 34 2.53 -7.72 -5.11
C ALA A 34 1.66 -8.97 -5.00
N THR A 35 1.79 -9.73 -3.91
CA THR A 35 0.98 -10.94 -3.68
C THR A 35 -0.52 -10.62 -3.64
N VAL A 36 -0.93 -9.56 -2.94
CA VAL A 36 -2.36 -9.20 -2.86
C VAL A 36 -2.85 -8.56 -4.16
N LEU A 37 -2.04 -7.75 -4.81
CA LEU A 37 -2.38 -7.16 -6.10
C LEU A 37 -2.58 -8.24 -7.17
N LYS A 38 -1.67 -9.22 -7.24
CA LYS A 38 -1.79 -10.37 -8.15
C LYS A 38 -3.05 -11.18 -7.86
N ALA A 39 -3.33 -11.45 -6.60
CA ALA A 39 -4.54 -12.18 -6.20
C ALA A 39 -5.83 -11.44 -6.59
N LEU A 40 -5.88 -10.12 -6.46
CA LEU A 40 -7.02 -9.32 -6.92
C LEU A 40 -7.21 -9.41 -8.43
N ALA A 41 -6.13 -9.30 -9.20
CA ALA A 41 -6.19 -9.41 -10.66
C ALA A 41 -6.67 -10.80 -11.10
N GLU A 42 -6.09 -11.86 -10.55
CA GLU A 42 -6.45 -13.24 -10.91
C GLU A 42 -7.89 -13.60 -10.52
N ARG A 43 -8.35 -13.19 -9.34
CA ARG A 43 -9.69 -13.53 -8.83
C ARG A 43 -10.81 -12.85 -9.61
N ASN A 44 -10.54 -11.70 -10.20
CA ASN A 44 -11.53 -10.88 -10.89
C ASN A 44 -11.34 -10.87 -12.41
N ASP A 45 -10.44 -11.70 -12.94
CA ASP A 45 -10.06 -11.67 -14.37
C ASP A 45 -9.78 -10.24 -14.86
N LEU A 46 -9.08 -9.48 -14.03
CA LEU A 46 -8.89 -8.04 -14.19
C LEU A 46 -7.88 -7.74 -15.30
N ASN A 47 -8.30 -6.99 -16.30
CA ASN A 47 -7.38 -6.33 -17.21
C ASN A 47 -6.68 -5.18 -16.47
N THR A 48 -5.44 -5.38 -16.06
CA THR A 48 -4.72 -4.39 -15.25
C THR A 48 -4.40 -3.09 -15.98
N ALA A 49 -4.54 -3.04 -17.30
CA ALA A 49 -4.44 -1.81 -18.09
C ALA A 49 -5.65 -0.88 -17.92
N GLU A 50 -6.74 -1.37 -17.33
CA GLU A 50 -7.95 -0.59 -17.00
C GLU A 50 -7.92 0.02 -15.60
N VAL A 51 -6.89 -0.28 -14.82
CA VAL A 51 -6.70 0.32 -13.49
C VAL A 51 -6.15 1.73 -13.67
N ASP A 52 -6.93 2.73 -13.26
CA ASP A 52 -6.57 4.14 -13.38
C ASP A 52 -5.48 4.52 -12.36
N ASP A 53 -5.66 4.10 -11.09
CA ASP A 53 -4.68 4.39 -10.05
C ASP A 53 -4.68 3.32 -8.94
N ILE A 54 -3.57 3.28 -8.20
CA ILE A 54 -3.37 2.42 -7.04
C ILE A 54 -2.95 3.30 -5.87
N ILE A 55 -3.81 3.46 -4.88
CA ILE A 55 -3.56 4.27 -3.68
C ILE A 55 -3.04 3.36 -2.57
N TRP A 56 -1.76 3.47 -2.24
CA TRP A 56 -1.08 2.55 -1.34
C TRP A 56 -0.65 3.21 -0.03
N GLY A 57 -1.10 2.67 1.09
CA GLY A 57 -0.79 3.17 2.43
C GLY A 57 0.40 2.45 3.08
N THR A 58 1.32 3.24 3.63
CA THR A 58 2.34 2.73 4.55
C THR A 58 2.72 3.83 5.54
N SER A 59 2.95 3.50 6.80
CA SER A 59 3.29 4.50 7.83
C SER A 59 4.79 4.78 7.93
N SER A 60 5.61 4.11 7.12
CA SER A 60 7.07 4.29 7.14
C SER A 60 7.67 4.13 5.74
N GLN A 61 7.66 5.20 4.98
CA GLN A 61 8.26 5.23 3.63
C GLN A 61 9.79 5.33 3.69
N ARG A 62 10.44 4.29 4.28
CA ARG A 62 11.89 4.24 4.46
C ARG A 62 12.43 2.85 4.14
N GLY A 63 13.72 2.80 3.81
CA GLY A 63 14.39 1.54 3.50
C GLY A 63 13.60 0.75 2.45
N GLN A 64 13.25 -0.47 2.75
CA GLN A 64 12.50 -1.35 1.83
C GLN A 64 11.05 -0.90 1.57
N GLN A 65 10.50 0.02 2.34
CA GLN A 65 9.16 0.59 2.15
C GLN A 65 9.20 1.97 1.47
N GLY A 66 10.38 2.45 1.08
CA GLY A 66 10.56 3.69 0.32
C GLY A 66 10.36 3.50 -1.18
N GLY A 67 10.47 4.61 -1.93
CA GLY A 67 10.52 4.59 -3.39
C GLY A 67 9.19 4.24 -4.07
N ASP A 68 8.08 4.75 -3.56
CA ASP A 68 6.72 4.44 -4.03
C ASP A 68 6.41 2.94 -4.01
N LEU A 69 6.24 2.42 -2.80
CA LEU A 69 5.98 1.01 -2.55
C LEU A 69 4.77 0.47 -3.33
N GLY A 70 3.71 1.27 -3.49
CA GLY A 70 2.52 0.89 -4.26
C GLY A 70 2.84 0.64 -5.72
N ARG A 71 3.55 1.57 -6.35
CA ARG A 71 3.97 1.43 -7.75
C ARG A 71 4.90 0.23 -7.94
N MET A 72 5.88 0.08 -7.06
CA MET A 72 6.83 -1.04 -7.13
C MET A 72 6.14 -2.39 -6.93
N ALA A 73 5.17 -2.47 -6.03
CA ALA A 73 4.37 -3.68 -5.82
C ALA A 73 3.49 -4.01 -7.04
N ALA A 74 2.92 -3.01 -7.70
CA ALA A 74 2.12 -3.21 -8.91
C ALA A 74 2.96 -3.77 -10.06
N LEU A 75 4.14 -3.23 -10.30
CA LEU A 75 5.07 -3.73 -11.30
C LEU A 75 5.54 -5.15 -11.00
N ASP A 76 5.84 -5.44 -9.74
CA ASP A 76 6.23 -6.78 -9.27
C ASP A 76 5.07 -7.80 -9.40
N ALA A 77 3.83 -7.35 -9.26
CA ALA A 77 2.63 -8.16 -9.50
C ALA A 77 2.34 -8.42 -10.98
N GLY A 78 3.04 -7.75 -11.90
CA GLY A 78 2.82 -7.85 -13.34
C GLY A 78 1.68 -6.98 -13.87
N TYR A 79 1.30 -5.93 -13.15
CA TYR A 79 0.34 -4.95 -13.64
C TYR A 79 0.86 -4.20 -14.86
N ASP A 80 -0.05 -3.79 -15.73
CA ASP A 80 0.29 -2.97 -16.89
C ASP A 80 0.98 -1.68 -16.46
N ILE A 81 1.91 -1.19 -17.28
CA ILE A 81 2.63 0.05 -17.00
C ILE A 81 1.73 1.29 -16.96
N LYS A 82 0.53 1.20 -17.51
CA LYS A 82 -0.49 2.26 -17.46
C LYS A 82 -1.08 2.45 -16.07
N ALA A 83 -1.19 1.38 -15.28
CA ALA A 83 -1.70 1.46 -13.92
C ALA A 83 -0.74 2.28 -13.05
N SER A 84 -1.04 3.56 -12.84
CA SER A 84 -0.24 4.42 -11.97
C SER A 84 -0.39 4.03 -10.50
N ALA A 85 0.44 4.59 -9.62
CA ALA A 85 0.26 4.41 -8.19
C ALA A 85 0.86 5.57 -7.41
N VAL A 86 0.33 5.78 -6.21
CA VAL A 86 0.86 6.71 -5.22
C VAL A 86 0.96 6.00 -3.87
N THR A 87 2.05 6.22 -3.15
CA THR A 87 2.18 5.76 -1.78
C THR A 87 2.01 6.93 -0.82
N LEU A 88 1.09 6.79 0.13
CA LEU A 88 0.76 7.81 1.12
C LEU A 88 1.10 7.36 2.54
N ASP A 89 1.35 8.34 3.40
CA ASP A 89 1.54 8.16 4.84
C ASP A 89 0.58 9.05 5.63
N ARG A 90 -0.22 8.40 6.46
CA ARG A 90 -1.01 9.03 7.55
C ARG A 90 -0.88 8.17 8.80
N PHE A 91 0.35 7.76 9.12
CA PHE A 91 0.61 6.84 10.22
C PHE A 91 -0.31 5.61 10.19
N CYS A 92 -0.83 5.18 11.33
CA CYS A 92 -1.73 4.03 11.43
C CYS A 92 -3.06 4.20 10.65
N GLY A 93 -3.40 5.40 10.20
CA GLY A 93 -4.57 5.73 9.39
C GLY A 93 -4.36 5.61 7.88
N SER A 94 -3.16 5.26 7.40
CA SER A 94 -2.82 5.23 5.97
C SER A 94 -3.76 4.33 5.17
N GLY A 95 -4.09 3.13 5.66
CA GLY A 95 -4.98 2.20 4.97
C GLY A 95 -6.41 2.74 4.81
N ILE A 96 -6.97 3.38 5.84
CA ILE A 96 -8.29 4.02 5.75
C ILE A 96 -8.24 5.18 4.76
N THR A 97 -7.16 5.96 4.80
CA THR A 97 -6.99 7.11 3.90
C THR A 97 -6.88 6.66 2.45
N SER A 98 -6.18 5.56 2.14
CA SER A 98 -6.09 5.04 0.78
C SER A 98 -7.48 4.68 0.23
N VAL A 99 -8.31 4.00 1.01
CA VAL A 99 -9.69 3.66 0.61
C VAL A 99 -10.54 4.92 0.42
N ASN A 100 -10.43 5.91 1.30
CA ASN A 100 -11.21 7.15 1.20
C ASN A 100 -10.82 7.95 -0.05
N ILE A 101 -9.53 8.02 -0.39
CA ILE A 101 -9.08 8.72 -1.60
C ILE A 101 -9.60 7.99 -2.83
N ALA A 102 -9.41 6.68 -2.93
CA ALA A 102 -9.91 5.87 -4.04
C ALA A 102 -11.43 6.04 -4.25
N ALA A 103 -12.21 5.95 -3.17
CA ALA A 103 -13.65 6.18 -3.24
C ALA A 103 -13.99 7.60 -3.71
N SER A 104 -13.25 8.62 -3.25
CA SER A 104 -13.44 10.00 -3.66
C SER A 104 -13.12 10.23 -5.12
N SER A 105 -12.05 9.61 -5.65
CA SER A 105 -11.68 9.68 -7.08
C SER A 105 -12.79 9.13 -7.95
N VAL A 106 -13.34 7.94 -7.61
CA VAL A 106 -14.45 7.34 -8.34
C VAL A 106 -15.72 8.19 -8.22
N MET A 107 -16.06 8.65 -7.02
CA MET A 107 -17.27 9.48 -6.79
C MET A 107 -17.21 10.82 -7.49
N SER A 108 -16.02 11.39 -7.68
CA SER A 108 -15.83 12.65 -8.42
C SER A 108 -15.92 12.47 -9.93
N GLY A 109 -15.82 11.24 -10.42
CA GLY A 109 -15.73 10.92 -11.85
C GLY A 109 -14.36 11.20 -12.46
N MET A 110 -13.33 11.34 -11.62
CA MET A 110 -11.95 11.50 -12.08
C MET A 110 -11.37 10.16 -12.55
N GLU A 111 -11.80 9.06 -11.92
CA GLU A 111 -11.34 7.71 -12.18
C GLU A 111 -12.51 6.74 -12.15
N ASP A 112 -12.41 5.61 -12.85
CA ASP A 112 -13.45 4.60 -12.95
C ASP A 112 -13.10 3.35 -12.13
N LEU A 113 -11.81 2.96 -12.07
CA LEU A 113 -11.34 1.75 -11.40
C LEU A 113 -10.05 2.02 -10.61
N VAL A 114 -10.16 2.02 -9.29
CA VAL A 114 -9.05 2.32 -8.38
C VAL A 114 -8.82 1.17 -7.41
N ILE A 115 -7.57 0.85 -7.15
CA ILE A 115 -7.19 -0.11 -6.11
C ILE A 115 -6.67 0.66 -4.90
N ALA A 116 -7.22 0.36 -3.72
CA ALA A 116 -6.73 0.89 -2.45
C ALA A 116 -6.15 -0.24 -1.61
N GLY A 117 -4.97 -0.03 -1.06
CA GLY A 117 -4.31 -1.04 -0.23
C GLY A 117 -3.24 -0.45 0.66
N GLY A 118 -2.37 -1.33 1.15
CA GLY A 118 -1.22 -0.90 1.95
C GLY A 118 -0.39 -2.08 2.44
N THR A 119 0.84 -1.78 2.78
CA THR A 119 1.79 -2.73 3.36
C THR A 119 2.53 -2.07 4.51
N GLU A 120 2.66 -2.78 5.63
CA GLU A 120 3.46 -2.32 6.77
C GLU A 120 4.30 -3.47 7.31
N MET A 121 5.60 -3.42 7.06
CA MET A 121 6.54 -4.43 7.49
C MET A 121 7.31 -3.97 8.74
N MET A 122 6.67 -4.06 9.90
CA MET A 122 7.26 -3.61 11.17
C MET A 122 8.53 -4.38 11.56
N SER A 123 8.71 -5.60 11.06
CA SER A 123 9.91 -6.40 11.31
C SER A 123 11.18 -5.86 10.65
N THR A 124 11.06 -4.96 9.68
CA THR A 124 12.19 -4.28 9.05
C THR A 124 12.59 -2.99 9.76
N TYR A 125 11.81 -2.53 10.75
CA TYR A 125 12.13 -1.35 11.54
C TYR A 125 13.42 -1.58 12.33
N GLY A 126 14.37 -0.68 12.18
CA GLY A 126 15.70 -0.79 12.79
C GLY A 126 16.73 -1.59 11.98
N GLN A 127 16.33 -2.22 10.86
CA GLN A 127 17.26 -2.83 9.92
C GLN A 127 17.73 -1.78 8.90
N GLY A 128 18.95 -1.28 9.05
CA GLY A 128 19.57 -0.39 8.07
C GLY A 128 19.34 1.10 8.28
N GLY A 129 18.98 1.54 9.46
CA GLY A 129 18.91 2.97 9.77
C GLY A 129 18.19 3.29 11.08
N SER A 130 18.50 4.44 11.62
CA SER A 130 17.78 5.01 12.76
C SER A 130 16.28 5.05 12.49
N ASN A 131 15.47 4.51 13.41
CA ASN A 131 14.02 4.64 13.41
C ASN A 131 13.54 6.08 13.62
N SER A 132 14.46 6.97 13.97
CA SER A 132 14.19 8.39 14.11
C SER A 132 14.45 9.10 12.78
N SER A 133 13.43 9.73 12.23
CA SER A 133 13.64 10.78 11.25
C SER A 133 14.35 11.92 11.96
N PRO A 134 15.48 12.43 11.45
CA PRO A 134 16.05 13.66 11.98
C PRO A 134 15.11 14.87 11.85
N PHE A 135 14.02 14.71 11.11
CA PHE A 135 13.01 15.73 10.86
C PHE A 135 11.69 15.47 11.62
N MET A 136 11.59 14.40 12.40
CA MET A 136 10.39 14.12 13.17
C MET A 136 10.52 14.71 14.57
N ASP A 137 9.84 15.82 14.77
CA ASP A 137 9.64 16.39 16.11
C ASP A 137 8.43 15.71 16.75
N LEU A 138 8.70 14.77 17.64
CA LEU A 138 7.68 14.02 18.34
C LEU A 138 6.85 14.89 19.31
N SER A 139 7.32 16.11 19.65
CA SER A 139 6.55 17.03 20.48
C SER A 139 5.27 17.51 19.83
N LEU A 140 5.17 17.41 18.49
CA LEU A 140 4.00 17.79 17.71
C LEU A 140 2.93 16.71 17.65
N ILE A 141 3.18 15.50 18.15
CA ILE A 141 2.19 14.39 18.16
C ILE A 141 1.11 14.57 19.22
N HIS A 142 1.30 15.48 20.17
CA HIS A 142 0.40 15.75 21.28
C HIS A 142 -0.57 16.91 21.06
N ILE A 143 -0.73 17.38 19.83
CA ILE A 143 -1.69 18.44 19.50
C ILE A 143 -3.10 17.84 19.34
#